data_d09d206228c6d37eedbb0cc2d1541bbc
#
_entry.id   d09d206228c6d37eedbb0cc2d1541bbc
#
_cell.length_a   1.000
_cell.length_b   1.000
_cell.length_c   1.000
_cell.angle_alpha   90.00
_cell.angle_beta   90.00
_cell.angle_gamma   90.00
#
_symmetry.space_group_name_H-M   'P 1'
#
loop_
_entity.id
_entity.type
_entity.pdbx_description
1 polymer ?
#
loop_
_entity_poly.entity_id
_entity_poly.type
_entity_poly.pdbx_seq_one_letter_code
_entity_poly.pdbx_strand_id
1 'polypeptide(L)'
;MALYLSEKDVRKLLTVEMALEAVESAHRDLAEGLAVDVPRARSRLPQTVLHILQGALPAQGVIGYKAYTSNRSGNRFLVHVFDSATGVLRGVLEADFLGMMRTGAASAVASRYLAPKGSVVAGVFGAGWQAEGHIRTLCAALPMQSIKVCARDADKLTNFCARLETEMGVRVRPSNPEETVRESDIVGTVTTSATPLFQEGWLKPGVHLNGAGSNALIRQEISEAVIRRCAPIVVDSIPTALAEAGDLLPLLEKGRLHARQLVELGDIIIGRHPGRVDDQAMSLFESQGLAIQDLALAKRVLDAAELAGLGQNWPLQMES
;
A
#
# COMPACT_ATOMS: atom_id res chain seq x y z
N MET A 1 -25.95 -2.89 -16.50
CA MET A 1 -25.76 -4.23 -15.88
C MET A 1 -24.43 -4.24 -15.13
N ALA A 2 -24.37 -4.84 -13.97
CA ALA A 2 -23.12 -4.94 -13.22
C ALA A 2 -22.15 -5.95 -13.90
N LEU A 3 -20.85 -5.67 -13.83
CA LEU A 3 -19.79 -6.54 -14.35
C LEU A 3 -19.15 -7.38 -13.22
N TYR A 4 -18.84 -8.62 -13.52
CA TYR A 4 -17.90 -9.42 -12.74
C TYR A 4 -16.57 -9.50 -13.49
N LEU A 5 -15.47 -9.12 -12.82
CA LEU A 5 -14.13 -9.25 -13.35
C LEU A 5 -13.35 -10.29 -12.55
N SER A 6 -12.92 -11.33 -13.25
CA SER A 6 -12.01 -12.32 -12.67
C SER A 6 -10.61 -11.77 -12.46
N GLU A 7 -9.82 -12.42 -11.63
CA GLU A 7 -8.40 -12.07 -11.43
C GLU A 7 -7.62 -11.99 -12.76
N LYS A 8 -7.97 -12.83 -13.73
CA LYS A 8 -7.37 -12.82 -15.08
C LYS A 8 -7.74 -11.54 -15.85
N ASP A 9 -8.99 -11.08 -15.75
CA ASP A 9 -9.43 -9.85 -16.40
C ASP A 9 -8.78 -8.64 -15.76
N VAL A 10 -8.74 -8.60 -14.42
CA VAL A 10 -8.05 -7.54 -13.67
C VAL A 10 -6.57 -7.44 -14.06
N ARG A 11 -5.84 -8.56 -14.11
CA ARG A 11 -4.43 -8.58 -14.53
C ARG A 11 -4.20 -8.10 -15.96
N LYS A 12 -5.16 -8.33 -16.85
CA LYS A 12 -5.07 -7.89 -18.25
C LYS A 12 -5.26 -6.39 -18.40
N LEU A 13 -6.08 -5.78 -17.55
CA LEU A 13 -6.52 -4.40 -17.66
C LEU A 13 -5.71 -3.42 -16.79
N LEU A 14 -5.32 -3.86 -15.59
CA LEU A 14 -4.67 -3.01 -14.60
C LEU A 14 -3.21 -2.78 -14.96
N THR A 15 -2.83 -1.50 -15.10
CA THR A 15 -1.44 -1.08 -15.27
C THR A 15 -0.86 -0.46 -13.99
N VAL A 16 0.45 -0.36 -13.92
CA VAL A 16 1.14 0.28 -12.78
C VAL A 16 0.77 1.76 -12.69
N GLU A 17 0.68 2.44 -13.82
CA GLU A 17 0.32 3.85 -13.92
C GLU A 17 -1.09 4.08 -13.38
N MET A 18 -2.06 3.23 -13.76
CA MET A 18 -3.42 3.29 -13.19
C MET A 18 -3.40 3.20 -11.67
N ALA A 19 -2.58 2.32 -11.11
CA ALA A 19 -2.49 2.15 -9.65
C ALA A 19 -1.90 3.39 -8.96
N LEU A 20 -0.83 3.96 -9.52
CA LEU A 20 -0.20 5.18 -8.99
C LEU A 20 -1.16 6.36 -9.02
N GLU A 21 -1.80 6.61 -10.15
CA GLU A 21 -2.76 7.71 -10.31
C GLU A 21 -4.02 7.53 -9.44
N ALA A 22 -4.55 6.30 -9.35
CA ALA A 22 -5.73 6.01 -8.53
C ALA A 22 -5.46 6.28 -7.05
N VAL A 23 -4.32 5.81 -6.55
CA VAL A 23 -3.94 6.00 -5.15
C VAL A 23 -3.68 7.47 -4.84
N GLU A 24 -2.93 8.17 -5.69
CA GLU A 24 -2.65 9.60 -5.51
C GLU A 24 -3.92 10.43 -5.51
N SER A 25 -4.86 10.17 -6.46
CA SER A 25 -6.14 10.86 -6.50
C SER A 25 -7.02 10.56 -5.28
N ALA A 26 -7.05 9.31 -4.79
CA ALA A 26 -7.83 8.95 -3.62
C ALA A 26 -7.34 9.67 -2.35
N HIS A 27 -6.02 9.78 -2.16
CA HIS A 27 -5.45 10.54 -1.04
C HIS A 27 -5.70 12.06 -1.17
N ARG A 28 -5.67 12.59 -2.39
CA ARG A 28 -6.04 13.98 -2.65
C ARG A 28 -7.48 14.25 -2.27
N ASP A 29 -8.41 13.43 -2.77
CA ASP A 29 -9.84 13.56 -2.47
C ASP A 29 -10.11 13.48 -0.96
N LEU A 30 -9.41 12.59 -0.25
CA LEU A 30 -9.52 12.46 1.21
C LEU A 30 -9.08 13.74 1.93
N ALA A 31 -7.92 14.29 1.56
CA ALA A 31 -7.40 15.52 2.17
C ALA A 31 -8.25 16.76 1.87
N GLU A 32 -8.90 16.80 0.71
CA GLU A 32 -9.83 17.87 0.34
C GLU A 32 -11.23 17.72 0.97
N GLY A 33 -11.47 16.64 1.73
CA GLY A 33 -12.77 16.34 2.34
C GLY A 33 -13.82 15.84 1.34
N LEU A 34 -13.39 15.38 0.17
CA LEU A 34 -14.23 14.88 -0.92
C LEU A 34 -14.37 13.36 -0.91
N ALA A 35 -13.76 12.67 0.05
CA ALA A 35 -13.83 11.22 0.20
C ALA A 35 -14.23 10.83 1.61
N VAL A 36 -14.79 9.62 1.74
CA VAL A 36 -15.07 8.97 3.02
C VAL A 36 -14.30 7.67 3.08
N ASP A 37 -13.49 7.47 4.10
CA ASP A 37 -12.84 6.20 4.40
C ASP A 37 -13.19 5.77 5.83
N VAL A 38 -13.51 4.49 6.01
CA VAL A 38 -13.84 3.93 7.31
C VAL A 38 -12.80 2.90 7.70
N PRO A 39 -12.19 3.00 8.89
CA PRO A 39 -11.23 2.02 9.37
C PRO A 39 -11.79 0.60 9.30
N ARG A 40 -10.91 -0.35 8.99
CA ARG A 40 -11.25 -1.75 8.74
C ARG A 40 -12.00 -2.40 9.90
N ALA A 41 -13.17 -2.98 9.61
CA ALA A 41 -13.90 -3.85 10.53
C ALA A 41 -13.44 -5.31 10.39
N ARG A 42 -13.40 -6.05 11.50
CA ARG A 42 -13.02 -7.46 11.54
C ARG A 42 -14.01 -8.28 12.34
N SER A 43 -14.57 -9.32 11.72
CA SER A 43 -15.32 -10.40 12.41
C SER A 43 -14.40 -11.61 12.56
N ARG A 44 -14.08 -11.97 13.80
CA ARG A 44 -13.08 -13.00 14.11
C ARG A 44 -13.73 -14.30 14.57
N LEU A 45 -13.38 -15.37 13.89
CA LEU A 45 -13.66 -16.75 14.30
C LEU A 45 -12.32 -17.48 14.57
N PRO A 46 -12.33 -18.63 15.25
CA PRO A 46 -11.09 -19.35 15.56
C PRO A 46 -10.21 -19.71 14.35
N GLN A 47 -10.83 -19.92 13.18
CA GLN A 47 -10.12 -20.39 11.97
C GLN A 47 -10.16 -19.38 10.83
N THR A 48 -11.01 -18.36 10.87
CA THR A 48 -11.22 -17.44 9.76
C THR A 48 -11.54 -16.05 10.31
N VAL A 49 -10.96 -15.03 9.68
CA VAL A 49 -11.31 -13.63 9.95
C VAL A 49 -11.91 -13.04 8.67
N LEU A 50 -13.09 -12.45 8.77
CA LEU A 50 -13.65 -11.59 7.73
C LEU A 50 -13.20 -10.15 8.00
N HIS A 51 -12.68 -9.51 6.97
CA HIS A 51 -12.28 -8.11 6.97
C HIS A 51 -13.15 -7.33 5.99
N ILE A 52 -13.62 -6.16 6.39
CA ILE A 52 -14.37 -5.24 5.53
C ILE A 52 -13.74 -3.85 5.66
N LEU A 53 -13.40 -3.26 4.52
CA LEU A 53 -12.97 -1.88 4.36
C LEU A 53 -14.01 -1.20 3.47
N GLN A 54 -14.59 -0.10 3.90
CA GLN A 54 -15.61 0.62 3.13
C GLN A 54 -15.26 2.08 2.97
N GLY A 55 -15.70 2.68 1.86
CA GLY A 55 -15.42 4.06 1.56
C GLY A 55 -16.24 4.59 0.41
N ALA A 56 -16.09 5.88 0.14
CA ALA A 56 -16.72 6.56 -0.97
C ALA A 56 -15.79 7.62 -1.57
N LEU A 57 -15.87 7.78 -2.89
CA LEU A 57 -15.22 8.81 -3.68
C LEU A 57 -16.30 9.49 -4.55
N PRO A 58 -17.13 10.37 -3.99
CA PRO A 58 -18.24 10.99 -4.68
C PRO A 58 -17.82 11.75 -5.95
N ALA A 59 -16.67 12.44 -5.90
CA ALA A 59 -16.11 13.13 -7.06
C ALA A 59 -15.75 12.18 -8.22
N GLN A 60 -15.49 10.89 -7.90
CA GLN A 60 -15.23 9.84 -8.88
C GLN A 60 -16.48 8.99 -9.19
N GLY A 61 -17.64 9.30 -8.59
CA GLY A 61 -18.90 8.63 -8.82
C GLY A 61 -19.01 7.23 -8.21
N VAL A 62 -18.22 6.90 -7.16
CA VAL A 62 -18.19 5.55 -6.59
C VAL A 62 -18.31 5.53 -5.07
N ILE A 63 -19.00 4.51 -4.58
CA ILE A 63 -19.07 4.08 -3.19
C ILE A 63 -18.95 2.54 -3.17
N GLY A 64 -18.39 1.96 -2.12
CA GLY A 64 -18.28 0.52 -2.07
C GLY A 64 -17.40 0.01 -0.94
N TYR A 65 -16.99 -1.23 -1.09
CA TYR A 65 -16.17 -1.89 -0.07
C TYR A 65 -15.28 -2.97 -0.67
N LYS A 66 -14.17 -3.22 0.02
CA LYS A 66 -13.40 -4.44 -0.14
C LYS A 66 -13.72 -5.38 1.01
N ALA A 67 -14.09 -6.62 0.68
CA ALA A 67 -14.24 -7.71 1.64
C ALA A 67 -13.22 -8.81 1.35
N TYR A 68 -12.63 -9.36 2.40
CA TYR A 68 -11.77 -10.54 2.25
C TYR A 68 -11.79 -11.41 3.50
N THR A 69 -11.59 -12.70 3.28
CA THR A 69 -11.34 -13.64 4.38
C THR A 69 -9.87 -14.00 4.44
N SER A 70 -9.37 -14.19 5.65
CA SER A 70 -8.05 -14.73 5.91
C SER A 70 -8.12 -15.96 6.79
N ASN A 71 -7.46 -17.04 6.35
CA ASN A 71 -7.34 -18.31 7.08
C ASN A 71 -6.03 -19.00 6.70
N ARG A 72 -5.81 -20.23 7.20
CA ARG A 72 -4.61 -21.02 6.89
C ARG A 72 -4.43 -21.37 5.41
N SER A 73 -5.53 -21.41 4.64
CA SER A 73 -5.51 -21.70 3.20
C SER A 73 -5.24 -20.47 2.33
N GLY A 74 -5.10 -19.28 2.95
CA GLY A 74 -4.82 -18.02 2.27
C GLY A 74 -5.95 -17.00 2.39
N ASN A 75 -5.86 -15.99 1.57
CA ASN A 75 -6.81 -14.87 1.52
C ASN A 75 -7.65 -14.95 0.24
N ARG A 76 -8.85 -14.36 0.26
CA ARG A 76 -9.72 -14.19 -0.90
C ARG A 76 -10.30 -12.78 -0.88
N PHE A 77 -9.93 -11.97 -1.85
CA PHE A 77 -10.27 -10.56 -1.89
C PHE A 77 -11.31 -10.27 -2.97
N LEU A 78 -12.35 -9.52 -2.60
CA LEU A 78 -13.36 -9.00 -3.52
C LEU A 78 -13.54 -7.50 -3.28
N VAL A 79 -13.68 -6.73 -4.36
CA VAL A 79 -14.08 -5.32 -4.31
C VAL A 79 -15.45 -5.18 -4.96
N HIS A 80 -16.38 -4.56 -4.24
CA HIS A 80 -17.72 -4.25 -4.72
C HIS A 80 -17.81 -2.73 -4.94
N VAL A 81 -18.17 -2.33 -6.16
CA VAL A 81 -18.26 -0.95 -6.59
C VAL A 81 -19.70 -0.62 -6.98
N PHE A 82 -20.24 0.39 -6.33
CA PHE A 82 -21.57 0.92 -6.61
C PHE A 82 -21.44 2.35 -7.16
N ASP A 83 -22.36 2.75 -7.98
CA ASP A 83 -22.53 4.14 -8.39
C ASP A 83 -23.00 4.98 -7.17
N SER A 84 -22.28 6.06 -6.87
CA SER A 84 -22.53 6.83 -5.64
C SER A 84 -23.80 7.68 -5.69
N ALA A 85 -24.34 7.97 -6.88
CA ALA A 85 -25.55 8.77 -7.04
C ALA A 85 -26.81 7.92 -7.02
N THR A 86 -26.74 6.71 -7.59
CA THR A 86 -27.93 5.84 -7.78
C THR A 86 -27.95 4.65 -6.81
N GLY A 87 -26.82 4.31 -6.19
CA GLY A 87 -26.67 3.10 -5.37
C GLY A 87 -26.65 1.79 -6.18
N VAL A 88 -26.67 1.86 -7.51
CA VAL A 88 -26.66 0.67 -8.37
C VAL A 88 -25.29 0.03 -8.38
N LEU A 89 -25.24 -1.31 -8.24
CA LEU A 89 -24.00 -2.07 -8.35
C LEU A 89 -23.42 -1.91 -9.76
N ARG A 90 -22.19 -1.40 -9.87
CA ARG A 90 -21.43 -1.32 -11.12
C ARG A 90 -20.64 -2.59 -11.40
N GLY A 91 -20.02 -3.15 -10.38
CA GLY A 91 -19.26 -4.38 -10.58
C GLY A 91 -18.69 -4.98 -9.30
N VAL A 92 -18.25 -6.23 -9.46
CA VAL A 92 -17.52 -7.01 -8.46
C VAL A 92 -16.22 -7.51 -9.11
N LEU A 93 -15.09 -7.25 -8.45
CA LEU A 93 -13.77 -7.62 -8.95
C LEU A 93 -13.11 -8.61 -7.97
N GLU A 94 -12.50 -9.68 -8.50
CA GLU A 94 -11.46 -10.39 -7.77
C GLU A 94 -10.26 -9.45 -7.62
N ALA A 95 -9.66 -9.37 -6.44
CA ALA A 95 -8.82 -8.23 -6.10
C ALA A 95 -7.48 -8.60 -5.45
N ASP A 96 -6.93 -9.77 -5.75
CA ASP A 96 -5.60 -10.16 -5.27
C ASP A 96 -4.52 -9.27 -5.91
N PHE A 97 -4.51 -9.19 -7.23
CA PHE A 97 -3.57 -8.35 -7.99
C PHE A 97 -3.84 -6.86 -7.78
N LEU A 98 -5.10 -6.46 -7.78
CA LEU A 98 -5.50 -5.08 -7.50
C LEU A 98 -5.00 -4.64 -6.11
N GLY A 99 -5.21 -5.48 -5.09
CA GLY A 99 -4.77 -5.21 -3.72
C GLY A 99 -3.25 -5.13 -3.59
N MET A 100 -2.49 -5.96 -4.33
CA MET A 100 -1.05 -5.88 -4.41
C MET A 100 -0.59 -4.55 -5.02
N MET A 101 -1.14 -4.20 -6.17
CA MET A 101 -0.72 -3.02 -6.93
C MET A 101 -1.03 -1.71 -6.20
N ARG A 102 -2.25 -1.55 -5.61
CA ARG A 102 -2.59 -0.34 -4.87
C ARG A 102 -1.75 -0.19 -3.59
N THR A 103 -1.37 -1.31 -2.95
CA THR A 103 -0.55 -1.27 -1.72
C THR A 103 0.86 -0.80 -2.05
N GLY A 104 1.47 -1.35 -3.09
CA GLY A 104 2.75 -0.86 -3.58
C GLY A 104 2.69 0.59 -4.06
N ALA A 105 1.61 0.96 -4.76
CA ALA A 105 1.40 2.32 -5.25
C ALA A 105 1.33 3.35 -4.11
N ALA A 106 0.73 3.03 -2.95
CA ALA A 106 0.73 3.92 -1.79
C ALA A 106 2.15 4.26 -1.31
N SER A 107 3.00 3.25 -1.15
CA SER A 107 4.41 3.44 -0.79
C SER A 107 5.20 4.19 -1.89
N ALA A 108 4.92 3.91 -3.15
CA ALA A 108 5.60 4.56 -4.28
C ALA A 108 5.19 6.03 -4.41
N VAL A 109 3.91 6.36 -4.25
CA VAL A 109 3.41 7.74 -4.19
C VAL A 109 4.03 8.48 -3.01
N ALA A 110 4.01 7.90 -1.80
CA ALA A 110 4.66 8.51 -0.65
C ALA A 110 6.15 8.78 -0.91
N SER A 111 6.85 7.84 -1.55
CA SER A 111 8.27 7.99 -1.89
C SER A 111 8.54 9.14 -2.88
N ARG A 112 7.61 9.45 -3.82
CA ARG A 112 7.75 10.62 -4.71
C ARG A 112 7.86 11.94 -3.95
N TYR A 113 7.17 12.05 -2.81
CA TYR A 113 7.11 13.25 -1.99
C TYR A 113 8.12 13.26 -0.85
N LEU A 114 8.55 12.09 -0.36
CA LEU A 114 9.28 11.94 0.89
C LEU A 114 10.70 11.39 0.73
N ALA A 115 11.03 10.74 -0.38
CA ALA A 115 12.38 10.24 -0.60
C ALA A 115 13.37 11.38 -0.91
N PRO A 116 14.66 11.22 -0.63
CA PRO A 116 15.68 12.16 -1.06
C PRO A 116 15.65 12.38 -2.57
N LYS A 117 15.92 13.59 -3.02
CA LYS A 117 16.04 13.88 -4.46
C LYS A 117 17.17 13.05 -5.07
N GLY A 118 16.90 12.46 -6.23
CA GLY A 118 17.87 11.62 -6.93
C GLY A 118 18.01 10.21 -6.32
N SER A 119 17.04 9.76 -5.52
CA SER A 119 17.00 8.37 -5.02
C SER A 119 17.02 7.37 -6.17
N VAL A 120 17.96 6.43 -6.13
CA VAL A 120 18.18 5.43 -7.19
C VAL A 120 18.35 4.00 -6.68
N VAL A 121 18.54 3.82 -5.36
CA VAL A 121 18.70 2.51 -4.72
C VAL A 121 17.60 2.31 -3.69
N ALA A 122 16.89 1.18 -3.78
CA ALA A 122 15.95 0.77 -2.74
C ALA A 122 16.31 -0.57 -2.12
N GLY A 123 16.04 -0.69 -0.82
CA GLY A 123 16.08 -1.93 -0.07
C GLY A 123 14.68 -2.40 0.27
N VAL A 124 14.38 -3.69 0.08
CA VAL A 124 13.06 -4.26 0.38
C VAL A 124 13.22 -5.49 1.27
N PHE A 125 12.55 -5.46 2.41
CA PHE A 125 12.42 -6.62 3.29
C PHE A 125 11.14 -7.39 2.97
N GLY A 126 11.33 -8.62 2.49
CA GLY A 126 10.29 -9.52 2.01
C GLY A 126 10.50 -9.90 0.53
N ALA A 127 10.18 -11.14 0.18
CA ALA A 127 10.19 -11.66 -1.20
C ALA A 127 8.86 -12.36 -1.50
N GLY A 128 7.78 -11.77 -1.04
CA GLY A 128 6.42 -12.26 -1.23
C GLY A 128 5.64 -11.39 -2.21
N TRP A 129 4.34 -11.69 -2.28
CA TRP A 129 3.36 -11.02 -3.13
C TRP A 129 3.38 -9.49 -3.00
N GLN A 130 3.37 -8.97 -1.76
CA GLN A 130 3.41 -7.52 -1.54
C GLN A 130 4.75 -6.89 -1.93
N ALA A 131 5.87 -7.58 -1.70
CA ALA A 131 7.18 -7.07 -2.10
C ALA A 131 7.27 -6.86 -3.63
N GLU A 132 6.68 -7.76 -4.41
CA GLU A 132 6.59 -7.60 -5.87
C GLU A 132 5.84 -6.32 -6.26
N GLY A 133 4.67 -6.07 -5.67
CA GLY A 133 3.89 -4.85 -5.92
C GLY A 133 4.68 -3.58 -5.58
N HIS A 134 5.36 -3.57 -4.44
CA HIS A 134 6.19 -2.43 -4.02
C HIS A 134 7.35 -2.17 -4.98
N ILE A 135 8.05 -3.21 -5.42
CA ILE A 135 9.17 -3.08 -6.37
C ILE A 135 8.66 -2.55 -7.72
N ARG A 136 7.58 -3.12 -8.27
CA ARG A 136 7.01 -2.71 -9.56
C ARG A 136 6.59 -1.24 -9.55
N THR A 137 5.83 -0.84 -8.52
CA THR A 137 5.32 0.52 -8.42
C THR A 137 6.41 1.54 -8.11
N LEU A 138 7.40 1.18 -7.29
CA LEU A 138 8.53 2.06 -6.98
C LEU A 138 9.37 2.34 -8.22
N CYS A 139 9.68 1.31 -9.04
CA CYS A 139 10.42 1.47 -10.29
C CYS A 139 9.65 2.28 -11.35
N ALA A 140 8.32 2.24 -11.35
CA ALA A 140 7.51 3.09 -12.23
C ALA A 140 7.40 4.54 -11.71
N ALA A 141 7.48 4.72 -10.39
CA ALA A 141 7.34 6.04 -9.76
C ALA A 141 8.63 6.84 -9.73
N LEU A 142 9.79 6.19 -9.64
CA LEU A 142 11.12 6.79 -9.46
C LEU A 142 12.16 6.12 -10.36
N PRO A 143 13.24 6.82 -10.73
CA PRO A 143 14.28 6.31 -11.64
C PRO A 143 15.21 5.30 -10.95
N MET A 144 14.65 4.21 -10.42
CA MET A 144 15.40 3.22 -9.68
C MET A 144 16.42 2.51 -10.57
N GLN A 145 17.65 2.39 -10.10
CA GLN A 145 18.76 1.70 -10.78
C GLN A 145 19.02 0.31 -10.16
N SER A 146 18.78 0.18 -8.85
CA SER A 146 19.02 -1.07 -8.14
C SER A 146 18.05 -1.26 -6.97
N ILE A 147 17.55 -2.49 -6.87
CA ILE A 147 16.73 -2.96 -5.75
C ILE A 147 17.49 -4.09 -5.03
N LYS A 148 17.67 -3.93 -3.73
CA LYS A 148 18.22 -4.97 -2.84
C LYS A 148 17.08 -5.62 -2.10
N VAL A 149 17.00 -6.93 -2.13
CA VAL A 149 15.91 -7.66 -1.48
C VAL A 149 16.48 -8.56 -0.39
N CYS A 150 15.90 -8.48 0.80
CA CYS A 150 16.24 -9.32 1.93
C CYS A 150 15.04 -10.19 2.35
N ALA A 151 15.24 -11.51 2.40
CA ALA A 151 14.22 -12.43 2.88
C ALA A 151 14.90 -13.67 3.52
N ARG A 152 14.11 -14.44 4.29
CA ARG A 152 14.63 -15.59 5.07
C ARG A 152 14.96 -16.82 4.22
N ASP A 153 14.21 -17.06 3.16
CA ASP A 153 14.33 -18.22 2.28
C ASP A 153 15.23 -17.84 1.08
N ALA A 154 16.47 -18.33 1.09
CA ALA A 154 17.49 -17.95 0.11
C ALA A 154 17.15 -18.39 -1.32
N ASP A 155 16.57 -19.58 -1.49
CA ASP A 155 16.24 -20.12 -2.81
C ASP A 155 15.08 -19.34 -3.45
N LYS A 156 14.02 -19.11 -2.67
CA LYS A 156 12.90 -18.26 -3.10
C LYS A 156 13.34 -16.84 -3.40
N LEU A 157 14.24 -16.27 -2.58
CA LEU A 157 14.79 -14.94 -2.76
C LEU A 157 15.54 -14.82 -4.08
N THR A 158 16.43 -15.79 -4.37
CA THR A 158 17.21 -15.82 -5.62
C THR A 158 16.31 -15.86 -6.84
N ASN A 159 15.34 -16.78 -6.85
CA ASN A 159 14.37 -16.91 -7.95
C ASN A 159 13.49 -15.66 -8.10
N PHE A 160 13.05 -15.07 -7.00
CA PHE A 160 12.27 -13.84 -6.98
C PHE A 160 13.04 -12.68 -7.61
N CYS A 161 14.30 -12.47 -7.21
CA CYS A 161 15.13 -11.40 -7.74
C CYS A 161 15.43 -11.58 -9.24
N ALA A 162 15.83 -12.78 -9.67
CA ALA A 162 16.15 -13.06 -11.08
C ALA A 162 14.92 -12.82 -11.99
N ARG A 163 13.75 -13.24 -11.56
CA ARG A 163 12.50 -13.03 -12.30
C ARG A 163 12.20 -11.55 -12.45
N LEU A 164 12.20 -10.79 -11.35
CA LEU A 164 11.87 -9.36 -11.38
C LEU A 164 12.91 -8.55 -12.16
N GLU A 165 14.20 -8.86 -12.06
CA GLU A 165 15.25 -8.23 -12.86
C GLU A 165 14.99 -8.41 -14.35
N THR A 166 14.65 -9.64 -14.79
CA THR A 166 14.32 -9.94 -16.19
C THR A 166 13.08 -9.19 -16.67
N GLU A 167 12.03 -9.16 -15.85
CA GLU A 167 10.74 -8.54 -16.22
C GLU A 167 10.80 -7.00 -16.25
N MET A 168 11.63 -6.40 -15.41
CA MET A 168 11.60 -4.95 -15.20
C MET A 168 12.80 -4.23 -15.82
N GLY A 169 13.86 -4.93 -16.19
CA GLY A 169 15.09 -4.33 -16.72
C GLY A 169 15.86 -3.46 -15.71
N VAL A 170 15.51 -3.56 -14.41
CA VAL A 170 16.18 -2.89 -13.29
C VAL A 170 16.93 -3.94 -12.49
N ARG A 171 18.13 -3.63 -12.04
CA ARG A 171 18.94 -4.55 -11.23
C ARG A 171 18.22 -4.92 -9.93
N VAL A 172 17.86 -6.19 -9.75
CA VAL A 172 17.22 -6.72 -8.53
C VAL A 172 18.07 -7.87 -8.00
N ARG A 173 18.61 -7.74 -6.78
CA ARG A 173 19.53 -8.74 -6.23
C ARG A 173 19.22 -9.12 -4.80
N PRO A 174 19.51 -10.37 -4.39
CA PRO A 174 19.53 -10.78 -2.99
C PRO A 174 20.54 -9.94 -2.19
N SER A 175 20.20 -9.65 -0.96
CA SER A 175 21.07 -8.89 -0.03
C SER A 175 20.85 -9.36 1.41
N ASN A 176 21.85 -9.12 2.27
CA ASN A 176 21.69 -9.31 3.71
C ASN A 176 21.01 -8.07 4.36
N PRO A 177 20.52 -8.19 5.61
CA PRO A 177 19.78 -7.08 6.24
C PRO A 177 20.58 -5.78 6.32
N GLU A 178 21.85 -5.82 6.65
CA GLU A 178 22.69 -4.64 6.80
C GLU A 178 22.92 -3.92 5.48
N GLU A 179 23.32 -4.63 4.42
CA GLU A 179 23.52 -4.06 3.08
C GLU A 179 22.21 -3.53 2.49
N THR A 180 21.08 -4.21 2.76
CA THR A 180 19.76 -3.77 2.32
C THR A 180 19.43 -2.37 2.84
N VAL A 181 19.90 -2.02 4.04
CA VAL A 181 19.64 -0.73 4.67
C VAL A 181 20.71 0.31 4.34
N ARG A 182 22.00 -0.03 4.55
CA ARG A 182 23.12 0.92 4.47
C ARG A 182 23.27 1.61 3.12
N GLU A 183 22.95 0.91 2.06
CA GLU A 183 23.18 1.42 0.71
C GLU A 183 21.90 1.97 0.05
N SER A 184 20.76 1.95 0.75
CA SER A 184 19.47 2.33 0.16
C SER A 184 19.07 3.76 0.48
N ASP A 185 18.48 4.44 -0.50
CA ASP A 185 17.83 5.75 -0.36
C ASP A 185 16.42 5.60 0.19
N ILE A 186 15.80 4.47 -0.15
CA ILE A 186 14.45 4.08 0.24
C ILE A 186 14.51 2.67 0.81
N VAL A 187 13.88 2.43 1.96
CA VAL A 187 13.76 1.10 2.57
C VAL A 187 12.31 0.76 2.78
N GLY A 188 11.85 -0.34 2.16
CA GLY A 188 10.50 -0.86 2.31
C GLY A 188 10.45 -2.12 3.17
N THR A 189 9.50 -2.19 4.10
CA THR A 189 9.23 -3.38 4.91
C THR A 189 7.84 -3.91 4.61
N VAL A 190 7.76 -5.16 4.15
CA VAL A 190 6.52 -5.81 3.71
C VAL A 190 6.49 -7.28 4.16
N THR A 191 6.81 -7.50 5.43
CA THR A 191 6.90 -8.84 6.02
C THR A 191 5.77 -9.11 7.03
N THR A 192 5.79 -10.27 7.60
CA THR A 192 4.92 -10.65 8.74
C THR A 192 5.70 -10.69 10.05
N SER A 193 6.81 -9.97 10.16
CA SER A 193 7.66 -9.97 11.34
C SER A 193 6.93 -9.43 12.58
N ALA A 194 7.23 -10.01 13.74
CA ALA A 194 6.82 -9.51 15.04
C ALA A 194 7.98 -8.81 15.78
N THR A 195 9.12 -8.66 15.10
CA THR A 195 10.32 -8.01 15.66
C THR A 195 10.97 -7.14 14.59
N PRO A 196 11.63 -6.02 14.98
CA PRO A 196 12.31 -5.14 14.06
C PRO A 196 13.29 -5.86 13.12
N LEU A 197 13.33 -5.46 11.86
CA LEU A 197 14.07 -6.13 10.79
C LEU A 197 15.50 -5.64 10.64
N PHE A 198 15.81 -4.46 11.17
CA PHE A 198 17.11 -3.82 11.03
C PHE A 198 17.44 -2.92 12.23
N GLN A 199 18.72 -2.60 12.36
CA GLN A 199 19.26 -1.77 13.43
C GLN A 199 19.29 -0.30 13.02
N GLU A 200 19.05 0.61 13.96
CA GLU A 200 19.10 2.05 13.77
C GLU A 200 20.43 2.54 13.17
N GLY A 201 21.55 2.01 13.67
CA GLY A 201 22.90 2.41 13.24
C GLY A 201 23.26 2.03 11.80
N TRP A 202 22.40 1.30 11.08
CA TRP A 202 22.60 0.98 9.65
C TRP A 202 21.98 2.02 8.72
N LEU A 203 21.07 2.84 9.23
CA LEU A 203 20.35 3.84 8.43
C LEU A 203 21.26 5.04 8.12
N LYS A 204 21.34 5.39 6.85
CA LYS A 204 22.02 6.61 6.43
C LYS A 204 21.15 7.84 6.69
N PRO A 205 21.74 9.03 6.85
CA PRO A 205 21.00 10.28 6.90
C PRO A 205 20.10 10.43 5.65
N GLY A 206 18.92 11.01 5.84
CA GLY A 206 18.00 11.30 4.75
C GLY A 206 17.21 10.10 4.19
N VAL A 207 17.42 8.88 4.66
CA VAL A 207 16.68 7.70 4.15
C VAL A 207 15.18 7.87 4.33
N HIS A 208 14.43 7.41 3.31
CA HIS A 208 12.97 7.28 3.38
C HIS A 208 12.57 5.84 3.71
N LEU A 209 11.66 5.65 4.67
CA LEU A 209 11.15 4.35 5.10
C LEU A 209 9.69 4.18 4.69
N ASN A 210 9.34 3.01 4.12
CA ASN A 210 7.97 2.58 3.87
C ASN A 210 7.65 1.36 4.73
N GLY A 211 6.89 1.53 5.81
CA GLY A 211 6.36 0.46 6.64
C GLY A 211 5.00 0.01 6.13
N ALA A 212 4.86 -1.21 5.63
CA ALA A 212 3.60 -1.70 5.08
C ALA A 212 3.21 -3.13 5.52
N GLY A 213 4.02 -3.76 6.38
CA GLY A 213 3.73 -5.10 6.91
C GLY A 213 3.10 -5.12 8.29
N SER A 214 3.15 -4.02 9.03
CA SER A 214 2.73 -3.93 10.43
C SER A 214 1.25 -3.53 10.63
N ASN A 215 0.33 -4.07 9.84
CA ASN A 215 -1.11 -3.77 9.88
C ASN A 215 -1.87 -4.50 11.01
N ALA A 216 -1.23 -4.81 12.10
CA ALA A 216 -1.80 -5.40 13.30
C ALA A 216 -0.81 -5.24 14.48
N LEU A 217 -1.32 -5.04 15.68
CA LEU A 217 -0.53 -4.84 16.91
C LEU A 217 0.51 -5.94 17.19
N ILE A 218 0.25 -7.16 16.74
CA ILE A 218 1.18 -8.31 16.90
C ILE A 218 2.37 -8.28 15.93
N ARG A 219 2.42 -7.31 15.02
CA ARG A 219 3.48 -7.16 14.01
C ARG A 219 4.32 -5.94 14.31
N GLN A 220 5.61 -6.10 14.15
CA GLN A 220 6.57 -5.01 14.29
C GLN A 220 7.72 -5.21 13.30
N GLU A 221 7.94 -4.24 12.42
CA GLU A 221 9.01 -4.29 11.43
C GLU A 221 10.07 -3.22 11.69
N ILE A 222 9.68 -2.09 12.26
CA ILE A 222 10.53 -0.93 12.51
C ILE A 222 10.61 -0.68 14.01
N SER A 223 11.83 -0.47 14.52
CA SER A 223 12.03 -0.25 15.94
C SER A 223 11.58 1.14 16.40
N GLU A 224 11.20 1.25 17.68
CA GLU A 224 10.87 2.54 18.31
C GLU A 224 12.00 3.57 18.13
N ALA A 225 13.25 3.16 18.28
CA ALA A 225 14.40 4.05 18.13
C ALA A 225 14.46 4.68 16.72
N VAL A 226 14.18 3.90 15.68
CA VAL A 226 14.13 4.37 14.31
C VAL A 226 12.96 5.34 14.09
N ILE A 227 11.75 4.95 14.52
CA ILE A 227 10.54 5.77 14.32
C ILE A 227 10.71 7.15 14.94
N ARG A 228 11.26 7.23 16.14
CA ARG A 228 11.49 8.50 16.86
C ARG A 228 12.48 9.44 16.19
N ARG A 229 13.29 8.97 15.26
CA ARG A 229 14.21 9.79 14.44
C ARG A 229 13.58 10.27 13.15
N CYS A 230 12.40 9.76 12.78
CA CYS A 230 11.74 10.15 11.55
C CYS A 230 10.96 11.47 11.73
N ALA A 231 11.16 12.39 10.79
CA ALA A 231 10.42 13.62 10.66
C ALA A 231 10.34 13.99 9.17
N PRO A 232 9.17 13.92 8.53
CA PRO A 232 7.86 13.59 9.10
C PRO A 232 7.60 12.08 9.30
N ILE A 233 6.62 11.75 10.16
CA ILE A 233 5.96 10.45 10.24
C ILE A 233 4.63 10.58 9.53
N VAL A 234 4.51 9.95 8.38
CA VAL A 234 3.35 10.05 7.47
C VAL A 234 2.56 8.75 7.50
N VAL A 235 1.25 8.85 7.45
CA VAL A 235 0.32 7.71 7.46
C VAL A 235 -0.70 7.83 6.32
N ASP A 236 -1.33 6.72 5.97
CA ASP A 236 -2.47 6.70 5.03
C ASP A 236 -3.61 7.61 5.54
N SER A 237 -3.99 7.39 6.80
CA SER A 237 -5.05 8.09 7.53
C SER A 237 -4.78 7.97 9.02
N ILE A 238 -4.91 9.06 9.76
CA ILE A 238 -4.68 9.06 11.21
C ILE A 238 -5.65 8.13 11.93
N PRO A 239 -6.98 8.14 11.68
CA PRO A 239 -7.90 7.20 12.31
C PRO A 239 -7.52 5.73 12.09
N THR A 240 -7.09 5.37 10.87
CA THR A 240 -6.68 4.00 10.55
C THR A 240 -5.35 3.64 11.24
N ALA A 241 -4.38 4.54 11.26
CA ALA A 241 -3.11 4.31 11.95
C ALA A 241 -3.29 4.11 13.46
N LEU A 242 -4.16 4.89 14.10
CA LEU A 242 -4.50 4.75 15.52
C LEU A 242 -5.22 3.44 15.84
N ALA A 243 -5.83 2.79 14.84
CA ALA A 243 -6.51 1.50 15.02
C ALA A 243 -5.61 0.29 14.73
N GLU A 244 -4.62 0.42 13.82
CA GLU A 244 -3.99 -0.77 13.21
C GLU A 244 -2.46 -0.74 13.12
N ALA A 245 -1.80 0.45 13.17
CA ALA A 245 -0.37 0.57 12.92
C ALA A 245 0.48 -0.08 14.03
N GLY A 246 0.85 -1.34 13.84
CA GLY A 246 1.57 -2.13 14.84
C GLY A 246 2.92 -1.53 15.26
N ASP A 247 3.61 -0.85 14.33
CA ASP A 247 4.86 -0.14 14.63
C ASP A 247 4.63 1.14 15.45
N LEU A 248 3.50 1.84 15.29
CA LEU A 248 3.21 3.11 15.94
C LEU A 248 2.43 2.97 17.26
N LEU A 249 1.51 2.01 17.34
CA LEU A 249 0.62 1.84 18.50
C LEU A 249 1.35 1.73 19.84
N PRO A 250 2.44 0.96 19.98
CA PRO A 250 3.17 0.89 21.25
C PRO A 250 3.79 2.22 21.69
N LEU A 251 4.19 3.08 20.74
CA LEU A 251 4.72 4.41 21.04
C LEU A 251 3.63 5.37 21.47
N LEU A 252 2.49 5.32 20.79
CA LEU A 252 1.29 6.12 21.10
C LEU A 252 0.77 5.80 22.51
N GLU A 253 0.65 4.52 22.85
CA GLU A 253 0.20 4.07 24.16
C GLU A 253 1.15 4.50 25.30
N LYS A 254 2.45 4.46 25.05
CA LYS A 254 3.48 4.89 26.02
C LYS A 254 3.66 6.42 26.07
N GLY A 255 2.93 7.20 25.28
CA GLY A 255 3.09 8.64 25.19
C GLY A 255 4.44 9.10 24.61
N ARG A 256 5.12 8.23 23.87
CA ARG A 256 6.41 8.52 23.19
C ARG A 256 6.23 9.04 21.77
N LEU A 257 5.03 8.91 21.24
CA LEU A 257 4.52 9.52 20.02
C LEU A 257 3.10 10.01 20.29
N HIS A 258 2.70 11.12 19.69
CA HIS A 258 1.35 11.66 19.81
C HIS A 258 0.70 11.74 18.43
N ALA A 259 -0.63 11.55 18.36
CA ALA A 259 -1.39 11.63 17.10
C ALA A 259 -1.16 12.93 16.32
N ARG A 260 -0.96 14.06 17.01
CA ARG A 260 -0.66 15.37 16.41
C ARG A 260 0.69 15.45 15.69
N GLN A 261 1.57 14.46 15.86
CA GLN A 261 2.87 14.36 15.16
C GLN A 261 2.75 13.54 13.87
N LEU A 262 1.60 12.88 13.66
CA LEU A 262 1.32 12.15 12.43
C LEU A 262 0.79 13.12 11.39
N VAL A 263 1.20 12.90 10.13
CA VAL A 263 0.77 13.66 8.96
C VAL A 263 0.09 12.71 7.99
N GLU A 264 -1.04 13.08 7.43
CA GLU A 264 -1.67 12.27 6.39
C GLU A 264 -0.98 12.49 5.03
N LEU A 265 -0.81 11.42 4.25
CA LEU A 265 -0.18 11.49 2.93
C LEU A 265 -0.91 12.49 2.02
N GLY A 266 -2.23 12.55 2.12
CA GLY A 266 -3.04 13.49 1.35
C GLY A 266 -2.68 14.96 1.60
N ASP A 267 -2.37 15.35 2.85
CA ASP A 267 -1.96 16.71 3.18
C ASP A 267 -0.64 17.12 2.51
N ILE A 268 0.26 16.16 2.31
CA ILE A 268 1.50 16.39 1.55
C ILE A 268 1.20 16.53 0.07
N ILE A 269 0.36 15.66 -0.49
CA ILE A 269 -0.03 15.67 -1.90
C ILE A 269 -0.67 16.99 -2.32
N ILE A 270 -1.51 17.59 -1.46
CA ILE A 270 -2.16 18.88 -1.75
C ILE A 270 -1.35 20.09 -1.28
N GLY A 271 -0.15 19.90 -0.73
CA GLY A 271 0.73 20.97 -0.28
C GLY A 271 0.34 21.64 1.04
N ARG A 272 -0.58 21.06 1.81
CA ARG A 272 -0.98 21.54 3.14
C ARG A 272 0.15 21.31 4.17
N HIS A 273 0.93 20.26 3.99
CA HIS A 273 2.13 19.99 4.76
C HIS A 273 3.34 19.88 3.82
N PRO A 274 4.50 20.50 4.15
CA PRO A 274 5.66 20.55 3.25
C PRO A 274 6.33 19.18 3.00
N GLY A 275 5.97 18.15 3.76
CA GLY A 275 6.63 16.85 3.68
C GLY A 275 8.06 16.91 4.26
N ARG A 276 9.03 16.47 3.47
CA ARG A 276 10.44 16.53 3.83
C ARG A 276 10.93 17.98 3.78
N VAL A 277 11.48 18.47 4.89
CA VAL A 277 12.00 19.85 5.02
C VAL A 277 13.53 19.90 5.02
N ASP A 278 14.21 18.77 5.21
CA ASP A 278 15.65 18.64 5.30
C ASP A 278 16.10 17.35 4.62
N ASP A 279 17.12 17.44 3.75
CA ASP A 279 17.65 16.28 3.01
C ASP A 279 18.37 15.27 3.94
N GLN A 280 18.73 15.67 5.15
CA GLN A 280 19.34 14.80 6.16
C GLN A 280 18.30 14.14 7.10
N ALA A 281 17.09 14.69 7.15
CA ALA A 281 16.02 14.14 7.98
C ALA A 281 15.51 12.81 7.40
N MET A 282 15.39 11.79 8.25
CA MET A 282 14.73 10.55 7.88
C MET A 282 13.21 10.75 7.85
N SER A 283 12.54 10.17 6.89
CA SER A 283 11.08 10.18 6.81
C SER A 283 10.50 8.77 6.84
N LEU A 284 9.31 8.63 7.41
CA LEU A 284 8.57 7.37 7.47
C LEU A 284 7.19 7.55 6.85
N PHE A 285 6.81 6.65 5.96
CA PHE A 285 5.43 6.42 5.57
C PHE A 285 4.97 5.06 6.12
N GLU A 286 3.96 5.07 6.96
CA GLU A 286 3.39 3.88 7.59
C GLU A 286 2.01 3.60 7.00
N SER A 287 1.89 2.53 6.19
CA SER A 287 0.71 2.21 5.41
C SER A 287 -0.09 1.06 6.01
N GLN A 288 -1.38 1.29 6.24
CA GLN A 288 -2.34 0.28 6.70
C GLN A 288 -3.31 -0.12 5.59
N GLY A 289 -3.41 0.71 4.56
CA GLY A 289 -4.30 0.56 3.41
C GLY A 289 -5.74 1.01 3.68
N LEU A 290 -6.29 1.76 2.75
CA LEU A 290 -7.61 2.37 2.81
C LEU A 290 -8.55 1.76 1.76
N ALA A 291 -9.85 1.74 2.05
CA ALA A 291 -10.87 1.31 1.09
C ALA A 291 -10.86 2.17 -0.18
N ILE A 292 -10.66 3.47 -0.03
CA ILE A 292 -10.68 4.41 -1.16
C ILE A 292 -9.57 4.14 -2.17
N GLN A 293 -8.41 3.60 -1.76
CA GLN A 293 -7.35 3.18 -2.68
C GLN A 293 -7.83 2.00 -3.57
N ASP A 294 -8.50 1.01 -2.95
CA ASP A 294 -9.06 -0.13 -3.67
C ASP A 294 -10.20 0.30 -4.61
N LEU A 295 -11.08 1.22 -4.17
CA LEU A 295 -12.23 1.71 -4.94
C LEU A 295 -11.81 2.58 -6.13
N ALA A 296 -10.86 3.50 -5.95
CA ALA A 296 -10.34 4.34 -7.01
C ALA A 296 -9.72 3.51 -8.14
N LEU A 297 -8.94 2.48 -7.77
CA LEU A 297 -8.33 1.59 -8.75
C LEU A 297 -9.36 0.65 -9.39
N ALA A 298 -10.28 0.08 -8.61
CA ALA A 298 -11.35 -0.78 -9.12
C ALA A 298 -12.25 -0.05 -10.13
N LYS A 299 -12.58 1.22 -9.87
CA LYS A 299 -13.31 2.07 -10.83
C LYS A 299 -12.58 2.16 -12.17
N ARG A 300 -11.29 2.47 -12.18
CA ARG A 300 -10.49 2.61 -13.42
C ARG A 300 -10.42 1.27 -14.18
N VAL A 301 -10.30 0.15 -13.45
CA VAL A 301 -10.31 -1.17 -14.07
C VAL A 301 -11.68 -1.52 -14.66
N LEU A 302 -12.78 -1.15 -13.98
CA LEU A 302 -14.14 -1.31 -14.51
C LEU A 302 -14.37 -0.47 -15.77
N ASP A 303 -13.96 0.81 -15.76
CA ASP A 303 -14.05 1.67 -16.93
C ASP A 303 -13.28 1.11 -18.14
N ALA A 304 -12.08 0.59 -17.89
CA ALA A 304 -11.27 -0.07 -18.92
C ALA A 304 -11.93 -1.39 -19.42
N ALA A 305 -12.58 -2.14 -18.54
CA ALA A 305 -13.31 -3.36 -18.91
C ALA A 305 -14.52 -3.06 -19.78
N GLU A 306 -15.30 -2.04 -19.42
CA GLU A 306 -16.45 -1.58 -20.21
C GLU A 306 -16.01 -1.17 -21.63
N LEU A 307 -14.93 -0.39 -21.75
CA LEU A 307 -14.38 0.03 -23.05
C LEU A 307 -13.83 -1.14 -23.88
N ALA A 308 -13.24 -2.14 -23.24
CA ALA A 308 -12.65 -3.31 -23.89
C ALA A 308 -13.67 -4.43 -24.16
N GLY A 309 -14.89 -4.32 -23.68
CA GLY A 309 -15.91 -5.37 -23.76
C GLY A 309 -15.50 -6.63 -22.98
N LEU A 310 -14.80 -6.48 -21.86
CA LEU A 310 -14.32 -7.56 -21.00
C LEU A 310 -15.16 -7.69 -19.74
N GLY A 311 -15.11 -8.88 -19.13
CA GLY A 311 -15.88 -9.22 -17.95
C GLY A 311 -17.15 -10.01 -18.28
N GLN A 312 -17.81 -10.48 -17.23
CA GLN A 312 -19.06 -11.22 -17.31
C GLN A 312 -20.20 -10.39 -16.72
N ASN A 313 -21.38 -10.46 -17.30
CA ASN A 313 -22.54 -9.82 -16.70
C ASN A 313 -22.89 -10.49 -15.37
N TRP A 314 -22.96 -9.70 -14.30
CA TRP A 314 -23.41 -10.17 -13.00
C TRP A 314 -24.93 -10.37 -13.03
N PRO A 315 -25.42 -11.55 -12.60
CA PRO A 315 -26.83 -11.93 -12.83
C PRO A 315 -27.85 -11.27 -11.91
N LEU A 316 -27.49 -10.18 -11.22
CA LEU A 316 -28.45 -9.43 -10.40
C LEU A 316 -29.44 -8.67 -11.30
N GLN A 317 -30.64 -9.23 -11.48
CA GLN A 317 -31.80 -8.48 -11.93
C GLN A 317 -32.40 -7.79 -10.69
N MET A 318 -32.06 -6.52 -10.49
CA MET A 318 -32.82 -5.68 -9.57
C MET A 318 -34.06 -5.21 -10.36
N GLU A 319 -35.20 -5.82 -10.11
CA GLU A 319 -36.49 -5.29 -10.56
C GLU A 319 -36.69 -3.92 -9.90
N SER A 320 -36.92 -2.89 -10.72
CA SER A 320 -37.17 -1.51 -10.29
C SER A 320 -38.55 -1.39 -9.67
#